data_53697234e65c887e96a680fdfb352f4d
#
_entry.id   53697234e65c887e96a680fdfb352f4d
#
_cell.length_a   1.000
_cell.length_b   1.000
_cell.length_c   1.000
_cell.angle_alpha   90.00
_cell.angle_beta   90.00
_cell.angle_gamma   90.00
#
_symmetry.space_group_name_H-M   'P 1'
#
loop_
_entity.id
_entity.type
_entity.pdbx_description
1 polymer ?
#
loop_
_entity_poly.entity_id
_entity_poly.type
_entity_poly.pdbx_seq_one_letter_code
_entity_poly.pdbx_strand_id
1 'polypeptide(L)'
;MSGLKLDTIFAKLAAIAVFATACGMALPAAAQHKANADDMEVPTNDMKVVETGQAWFARRCSFCHGSGGHGAKGPCLSCGVFKYTGNTNSSIYITIATGVPKNLGGTMGAFGTTMNQDEILSVITYLRWEEKRRIDAGEIPDPYKNKNEDAMVFPTQK
;
A
#
# COMPACT_ATOMS: atom_id res chain seq x y z
N MET A 1 -39.91 -12.92 68.70
CA MET A 1 -40.23 -13.96 67.72
C MET A 1 -40.54 -13.25 66.42
N SER A 2 -39.55 -13.04 65.63
CA SER A 2 -39.68 -12.22 64.39
C SER A 2 -39.14 -13.05 63.24
N GLY A 3 -40.07 -13.68 62.49
CA GLY A 3 -39.77 -14.31 61.26
C GLY A 3 -39.51 -13.24 60.18
N LEU A 4 -38.28 -12.93 59.94
CA LEU A 4 -37.91 -12.04 58.87
C LEU A 4 -38.02 -12.80 57.51
N LYS A 5 -38.93 -12.31 56.68
CA LYS A 5 -39.31 -12.96 55.43
C LYS A 5 -38.12 -12.98 54.46
N LEU A 6 -37.51 -14.14 54.37
CA LEU A 6 -36.37 -14.42 53.44
C LEU A 6 -36.77 -14.31 51.96
N ASP A 7 -38.07 -14.45 51.68
CA ASP A 7 -38.62 -14.48 50.30
C ASP A 7 -38.53 -13.15 49.58
N THR A 8 -38.41 -12.01 50.32
CA THR A 8 -38.34 -10.69 49.69
C THR A 8 -36.94 -10.31 49.20
N ILE A 9 -35.92 -11.01 49.69
CA ILE A 9 -34.51 -10.77 49.27
C ILE A 9 -34.19 -11.52 47.98
N PHE A 10 -34.72 -12.75 47.84
CA PHE A 10 -34.53 -13.52 46.62
C PHE A 10 -35.28 -12.95 45.42
N ALA A 11 -36.44 -12.34 45.61
CA ALA A 11 -37.20 -11.69 44.52
C ALA A 11 -36.54 -10.41 43.99
N LYS A 12 -35.76 -9.71 44.83
CA LYS A 12 -35.02 -8.49 44.38
C LYS A 12 -33.67 -8.79 43.72
N LEU A 13 -33.08 -9.95 43.99
CA LEU A 13 -31.82 -10.36 43.32
C LEU A 13 -32.07 -10.98 41.95
N ALA A 14 -33.24 -11.58 41.72
CA ALA A 14 -33.60 -12.11 40.40
C ALA A 14 -33.91 -11.02 39.37
N ALA A 15 -34.32 -9.82 39.80
CA ALA A 15 -34.64 -8.71 38.89
C ALA A 15 -33.41 -7.94 38.39
N ILE A 16 -32.24 -8.11 39.02
CA ILE A 16 -31.00 -7.45 38.61
C ILE A 16 -30.21 -8.26 37.57
N ALA A 17 -30.45 -9.59 37.52
CA ALA A 17 -29.74 -10.49 36.61
C ALA A 17 -30.26 -10.46 35.14
N VAL A 18 -31.44 -9.91 34.89
CA VAL A 18 -32.04 -9.89 33.52
C VAL A 18 -31.71 -8.64 32.74
N PHE A 19 -31.14 -7.60 33.36
CA PHE A 19 -30.80 -6.35 32.65
C PHE A 19 -29.34 -6.26 32.15
N ALA A 20 -28.50 -7.26 32.43
CA ALA A 20 -27.08 -7.26 32.09
C ALA A 20 -26.74 -7.95 30.76
N THR A 21 -27.71 -8.52 30.04
CA THR A 21 -27.43 -9.33 28.81
C THR A 21 -27.87 -8.68 27.53
N ALA A 22 -28.25 -7.41 27.49
CA ALA A 22 -28.66 -6.71 26.27
C ALA A 22 -27.74 -5.56 25.86
N CYS A 23 -26.54 -5.40 26.46
CA CYS A 23 -25.52 -4.54 25.92
C CYS A 23 -24.59 -5.36 25.03
N GLY A 24 -25.14 -5.88 23.94
CA GLY A 24 -24.36 -6.39 22.84
C GLY A 24 -23.48 -5.24 22.33
N MET A 25 -22.20 -5.25 22.73
CA MET A 25 -21.20 -4.41 22.12
C MET A 25 -21.14 -4.79 20.64
N ALA A 26 -21.90 -4.09 19.82
CA ALA A 26 -21.62 -4.01 18.39
C ALA A 26 -20.27 -3.33 18.27
N LEU A 27 -19.19 -4.12 18.22
CA LEU A 27 -17.90 -3.65 17.78
C LEU A 27 -18.12 -3.06 16.38
N PRO A 28 -17.67 -1.81 16.13
CA PRO A 28 -17.77 -1.24 14.80
C PRO A 28 -17.03 -2.16 13.86
N ALA A 29 -17.73 -2.68 12.85
CA ALA A 29 -17.20 -3.53 11.78
C ALA A 29 -16.24 -2.76 10.83
N ALA A 30 -15.57 -1.72 11.32
CA ALA A 30 -14.75 -0.79 10.56
C ALA A 30 -13.24 -1.11 10.58
N ALA A 31 -12.81 -2.27 11.05
CA ALA A 31 -11.39 -2.64 11.09
C ALA A 31 -11.09 -3.97 10.40
N GLN A 32 -11.81 -4.29 9.34
CA GLN A 32 -11.31 -5.29 8.38
C GLN A 32 -10.44 -4.54 7.37
N HIS A 33 -9.23 -4.20 7.77
CA HIS A 33 -8.17 -3.91 6.82
C HIS A 33 -8.06 -5.12 5.90
N LYS A 34 -8.38 -4.91 4.62
CA LYS A 34 -8.09 -5.90 3.59
C LYS A 34 -6.58 -6.13 3.63
N ALA A 35 -6.15 -7.31 4.03
CA ALA A 35 -4.73 -7.68 4.20
C ALA A 35 -3.88 -7.62 2.92
N ASN A 36 -4.39 -7.05 1.83
CA ASN A 36 -3.74 -6.84 0.53
C ASN A 36 -3.91 -5.41 -0.01
N ALA A 37 -4.38 -4.45 0.78
CA ALA A 37 -4.36 -3.07 0.37
C ALA A 37 -2.95 -2.52 0.59
N ASP A 38 -2.38 -1.89 -0.43
CA ASP A 38 -1.21 -1.04 -0.28
C ASP A 38 -1.61 0.06 0.71
N ASP A 39 -1.00 0.07 1.90
CA ASP A 39 -1.31 1.01 2.97
C ASP A 39 -0.71 2.41 2.72
N MET A 40 0.09 2.54 1.64
CA MET A 40 0.72 3.77 1.21
C MET A 40 0.00 4.33 -0.02
N GLU A 41 -0.99 5.18 0.21
CA GLU A 41 -1.67 5.89 -0.88
C GLU A 41 -0.80 7.03 -1.43
N VAL A 42 -0.89 7.24 -2.75
CA VAL A 42 -0.21 8.33 -3.45
C VAL A 42 -1.22 9.12 -4.30
N PRO A 43 -1.19 10.47 -4.26
CA PRO A 43 -2.19 11.32 -4.89
C PRO A 43 -1.94 11.51 -6.39
N THR A 44 -2.19 10.48 -7.19
CA THR A 44 -1.96 10.51 -8.66
C THR A 44 -2.86 11.47 -9.42
N ASN A 45 -3.89 12.00 -8.79
CA ASN A 45 -4.78 13.04 -9.32
C ASN A 45 -4.35 14.48 -8.95
N ASP A 46 -3.35 14.64 -8.07
CA ASP A 46 -2.75 15.94 -7.77
C ASP A 46 -1.57 16.24 -8.69
N MET A 47 -1.83 17.01 -9.75
CA MET A 47 -0.82 17.34 -10.76
C MET A 47 0.38 18.09 -10.19
N LYS A 48 0.24 18.85 -9.11
CA LYS A 48 1.36 19.53 -8.46
C LYS A 48 2.33 18.52 -7.83
N VAL A 49 1.81 17.47 -7.21
CA VAL A 49 2.63 16.38 -6.66
C VAL A 49 3.26 15.56 -7.77
N VAL A 50 2.50 15.28 -8.86
CA VAL A 50 3.02 14.59 -10.05
C VAL A 50 4.19 15.35 -10.67
N GLU A 51 4.07 16.67 -10.90
CA GLU A 51 5.13 17.52 -11.46
C GLU A 51 6.36 17.58 -10.54
N THR A 52 6.14 17.67 -9.23
CA THR A 52 7.21 17.61 -8.23
C THR A 52 7.97 16.27 -8.33
N GLY A 53 7.24 15.17 -8.40
CA GLY A 53 7.80 13.84 -8.57
C GLY A 53 8.54 13.67 -9.88
N GLN A 54 8.01 14.21 -10.99
CA GLN A 54 8.68 14.23 -12.28
C GLN A 54 10.02 14.97 -12.21
N ALA A 55 10.06 16.11 -11.54
CA ALA A 55 11.28 16.89 -11.38
C ALA A 55 12.34 16.15 -10.55
N TRP A 56 11.92 15.46 -9.47
CA TRP A 56 12.82 14.61 -8.69
C TRP A 56 13.29 13.39 -9.49
N PHE A 57 12.39 12.73 -10.19
CA PHE A 57 12.71 11.60 -11.06
C PHE A 57 13.74 11.99 -12.14
N ALA A 58 13.53 13.11 -12.82
CA ALA A 58 14.43 13.60 -13.85
C ALA A 58 15.87 13.82 -13.31
N ARG A 59 16.00 14.34 -12.11
CA ARG A 59 17.30 14.64 -11.49
C ARG A 59 18.02 13.44 -10.89
N ARG A 60 17.29 12.44 -10.37
CA ARG A 60 17.85 11.37 -9.55
C ARG A 60 17.76 9.99 -10.18
N CYS A 61 16.79 9.76 -11.05
CA CYS A 61 16.42 8.42 -11.51
C CYS A 61 16.59 8.22 -13.01
N SER A 62 16.32 9.26 -13.81
CA SER A 62 16.23 9.17 -15.29
C SER A 62 17.52 8.71 -15.96
N PHE A 63 18.70 9.01 -15.40
CA PHE A 63 19.98 8.56 -15.96
C PHE A 63 20.07 7.03 -16.07
N CYS A 64 19.51 6.31 -15.09
CA CYS A 64 19.49 4.85 -15.10
C CYS A 64 18.18 4.28 -15.66
N HIS A 65 17.03 4.92 -15.36
CA HIS A 65 15.73 4.36 -15.69
C HIS A 65 15.08 4.96 -16.95
N GLY A 66 15.78 5.84 -17.64
CA GLY A 66 15.28 6.49 -18.85
C GLY A 66 14.26 7.59 -18.55
N SER A 67 13.94 8.38 -19.59
CA SER A 67 12.87 9.37 -19.50
C SER A 67 11.55 8.68 -19.25
N GLY A 68 10.70 9.24 -18.40
CA GLY A 68 9.40 8.63 -18.06
C GLY A 68 9.50 7.29 -17.32
N GLY A 69 10.69 6.86 -16.91
CA GLY A 69 10.87 5.54 -16.31
C GLY A 69 10.71 4.37 -17.29
N HIS A 70 10.92 4.60 -18.57
CA HIS A 70 10.74 3.59 -19.63
C HIS A 70 11.85 2.52 -19.66
N GLY A 71 12.86 2.66 -18.82
CA GLY A 71 14.03 1.78 -18.79
C GLY A 71 15.18 2.31 -19.64
N ALA A 72 16.40 1.98 -19.24
CA ALA A 72 17.65 2.23 -19.94
C ALA A 72 18.70 1.25 -19.39
N LYS A 73 19.69 1.73 -18.59
CA LYS A 73 20.62 0.86 -17.86
C LYS A 73 19.92 0.07 -16.75
N GLY A 74 18.92 0.69 -16.10
CA GLY A 74 18.03 0.10 -15.12
C GLY A 74 16.71 -0.36 -15.77
N PRO A 75 15.89 -1.14 -15.05
CA PRO A 75 14.61 -1.64 -15.54
C PRO A 75 13.60 -0.52 -15.80
N CYS A 76 12.57 -0.83 -16.60
CA CYS A 76 11.38 0.00 -16.71
C CYS A 76 10.68 0.12 -15.35
N LEU A 77 10.26 1.33 -14.99
CA LEU A 77 9.56 1.65 -13.77
C LEU A 77 8.11 2.11 -14.00
N SER A 78 7.72 2.33 -15.26
CA SER A 78 6.37 2.70 -15.67
C SER A 78 5.76 1.66 -16.63
N CYS A 79 6.16 0.39 -16.50
CA CYS A 79 5.69 -0.72 -17.32
C CYS A 79 4.73 -1.67 -16.58
N GLY A 80 4.22 -1.29 -15.41
CA GLY A 80 3.26 -2.09 -14.66
C GLY A 80 3.85 -3.18 -13.79
N VAL A 81 5.11 -3.56 -13.97
CA VAL A 81 5.78 -4.61 -13.19
C VAL A 81 7.17 -4.15 -12.78
N PHE A 82 7.49 -4.25 -11.49
CA PHE A 82 8.79 -3.92 -10.94
C PHE A 82 9.66 -5.18 -10.78
N LYS A 83 10.88 -5.12 -11.32
CA LYS A 83 11.76 -6.29 -11.40
C LYS A 83 12.26 -6.80 -10.03
N TYR A 84 12.54 -5.91 -9.10
CA TYR A 84 13.24 -6.23 -7.84
C TYR A 84 12.42 -6.00 -6.59
N THR A 85 11.18 -5.57 -6.73
CA THR A 85 10.29 -5.26 -5.61
C THR A 85 8.87 -5.72 -5.92
N GLY A 86 8.05 -5.83 -4.90
CA GLY A 86 6.61 -5.98 -5.08
C GLY A 86 6.00 -4.76 -5.77
N ASN A 87 4.77 -4.91 -6.23
CA ASN A 87 4.07 -3.85 -6.98
C ASN A 87 3.26 -2.90 -6.08
N THR A 88 3.50 -2.91 -4.76
CA THR A 88 2.90 -1.98 -3.79
C THR A 88 3.72 -0.71 -3.68
N ASN A 89 3.08 0.41 -3.34
CA ASN A 89 3.79 1.68 -3.17
C ASN A 89 4.76 1.62 -1.99
N SER A 90 4.41 0.92 -0.91
CA SER A 90 5.30 0.64 0.22
C SER A 90 6.55 -0.13 -0.20
N SER A 91 6.42 -1.16 -1.04
CA SER A 91 7.58 -1.92 -1.54
C SER A 91 8.50 -1.06 -2.41
N ILE A 92 7.91 -0.20 -3.25
CA ILE A 92 8.65 0.74 -4.09
C ILE A 92 9.37 1.77 -3.21
N TYR A 93 8.67 2.32 -2.20
CA TYR A 93 9.26 3.26 -1.24
C TYR A 93 10.49 2.66 -0.55
N ILE A 94 10.35 1.45 0.01
CA ILE A 94 11.46 0.74 0.66
C ILE A 94 12.62 0.56 -0.32
N THR A 95 12.33 0.13 -1.56
CA THR A 95 13.37 -0.08 -2.57
C THR A 95 14.09 1.23 -2.93
N ILE A 96 13.40 2.35 -3.06
CA ILE A 96 14.04 3.66 -3.29
C ILE A 96 14.87 4.06 -2.07
N ALA A 97 14.31 3.93 -0.86
CA ALA A 97 14.97 4.34 0.36
C ALA A 97 16.23 3.54 0.66
N THR A 98 16.21 2.21 0.45
CA THR A 98 17.32 1.31 0.82
C THR A 98 18.21 0.88 -0.35
N GLY A 99 17.75 1.09 -1.59
CA GLY A 99 18.44 0.64 -2.79
C GLY A 99 18.28 -0.86 -3.07
N VAL A 100 18.94 -1.34 -4.13
CA VAL A 100 18.99 -2.76 -4.51
C VAL A 100 20.45 -3.21 -4.51
N PRO A 101 20.88 -4.00 -3.54
CA PRO A 101 22.27 -4.41 -3.39
C PRO A 101 22.71 -5.45 -4.43
N LYS A 102 24.01 -5.56 -4.63
CA LYS A 102 24.63 -6.45 -5.64
C LYS A 102 24.27 -7.93 -5.46
N ASN A 103 24.15 -8.41 -4.22
CA ASN A 103 23.76 -9.79 -3.94
C ASN A 103 22.33 -10.14 -4.37
N LEU A 104 21.50 -9.12 -4.62
CA LEU A 104 20.16 -9.27 -5.24
C LEU A 104 20.18 -8.95 -6.75
N GLY A 105 21.36 -8.87 -7.37
CA GLY A 105 21.52 -8.59 -8.78
C GLY A 105 21.31 -7.13 -9.18
N GLY A 106 21.28 -6.20 -8.22
CA GLY A 106 21.11 -4.77 -8.44
C GLY A 106 22.37 -3.95 -8.15
N THR A 107 22.34 -2.70 -8.57
CA THR A 107 23.37 -1.71 -8.28
C THR A 107 22.76 -0.34 -7.96
N MET A 108 21.48 -0.31 -7.60
CA MET A 108 20.78 0.92 -7.25
C MET A 108 21.19 1.35 -5.83
N GLY A 109 21.70 2.57 -5.70
CA GLY A 109 22.04 3.15 -4.39
C GLY A 109 20.80 3.47 -3.55
N ALA A 110 21.01 3.58 -2.24
CA ALA A 110 19.98 4.01 -1.29
C ALA A 110 19.77 5.53 -1.38
N PHE A 111 18.53 5.98 -1.54
CA PHE A 111 18.18 7.39 -1.59
C PHE A 111 17.61 7.95 -0.29
N GLY A 112 17.24 7.10 0.68
CA GLY A 112 16.67 7.52 1.96
C GLY A 112 17.58 8.41 2.82
N THR A 113 18.87 8.50 2.51
CA THR A 113 19.81 9.42 3.17
C THR A 113 19.90 10.79 2.50
N THR A 114 19.39 10.93 1.27
CA THR A 114 19.52 12.14 0.44
C THR A 114 18.19 12.69 -0.07
N MET A 115 17.11 11.96 0.16
CA MET A 115 15.74 12.34 -0.14
C MET A 115 14.88 12.10 1.10
N ASN A 116 14.01 13.04 1.42
CA ASN A 116 13.04 12.88 2.49
C ASN A 116 11.83 12.04 2.01
N GLN A 117 10.93 11.72 2.94
CA GLN A 117 9.77 10.89 2.65
C GLN A 117 8.86 11.48 1.56
N ASP A 118 8.56 12.79 1.64
CA ASP A 118 7.65 13.44 0.69
C ASP A 118 8.24 13.48 -0.73
N GLU A 119 9.55 13.66 -0.84
CA GLU A 119 10.27 13.62 -2.12
C GLU A 119 10.20 12.22 -2.74
N ILE A 120 10.40 11.16 -1.96
CA ILE A 120 10.28 9.77 -2.42
C ILE A 120 8.82 9.47 -2.81
N LEU A 121 7.85 9.88 -1.99
CA LEU A 121 6.43 9.69 -2.29
C LEU A 121 6.00 10.42 -3.56
N SER A 122 6.52 11.63 -3.80
CA SER A 122 6.23 12.36 -5.04
C SER A 122 6.77 11.62 -6.27
N VAL A 123 7.95 11.00 -6.18
CA VAL A 123 8.50 10.14 -7.26
C VAL A 123 7.58 8.94 -7.53
N ILE A 124 7.09 8.28 -6.48
CA ILE A 124 6.16 7.15 -6.63
C ILE A 124 4.86 7.63 -7.27
N THR A 125 4.32 8.78 -6.83
CA THR A 125 3.14 9.41 -7.42
C THR A 125 3.31 9.62 -8.93
N TYR A 126 4.45 10.19 -9.34
CA TYR A 126 4.77 10.38 -10.76
C TYR A 126 4.85 9.07 -11.53
N LEU A 127 5.52 8.05 -11.00
CA LEU A 127 5.63 6.74 -11.65
C LEU A 127 4.26 6.07 -11.84
N ARG A 128 3.37 6.15 -10.84
CA ARG A 128 2.01 5.63 -10.93
C ARG A 128 1.14 6.41 -11.91
N TRP A 129 1.30 7.72 -11.95
CA TRP A 129 0.62 8.56 -12.92
C TRP A 129 1.07 8.23 -14.35
N GLU A 130 2.38 8.11 -14.59
CA GLU A 130 2.93 7.76 -15.89
C GLU A 130 2.57 6.34 -16.33
N GLU A 131 2.59 5.36 -15.42
CA GLU A 131 2.10 4.01 -15.66
C GLU A 131 0.64 4.03 -16.14
N LYS A 132 -0.24 4.74 -15.40
CA LYS A 132 -1.65 4.87 -15.79
C LYS A 132 -1.80 5.56 -17.15
N ARG A 133 -1.10 6.67 -17.39
CA ARG A 133 -1.11 7.38 -18.67
C ARG A 133 -0.77 6.43 -19.82
N ARG A 134 0.25 5.59 -19.66
CA ARG A 134 0.68 4.62 -20.66
C ARG A 134 -0.31 3.50 -20.89
N ILE A 135 -0.95 3.02 -19.85
CA ILE A 135 -2.04 2.04 -19.95
C ILE A 135 -3.23 2.64 -20.72
N ASP A 136 -3.65 3.85 -20.35
CA ASP A 136 -4.77 4.55 -21.00
C ASP A 136 -4.49 4.86 -22.48
N ALA A 137 -3.22 5.12 -22.82
CA ALA A 137 -2.78 5.33 -24.20
C ALA A 137 -2.57 4.01 -24.99
N GLY A 138 -2.70 2.85 -24.35
CA GLY A 138 -2.44 1.55 -24.98
C GLY A 138 -0.97 1.26 -25.28
N GLU A 139 -0.03 2.03 -24.69
CA GLU A 139 1.41 1.83 -24.86
C GLU A 139 1.93 0.59 -24.13
N ILE A 140 1.26 0.20 -23.05
CA ILE A 140 1.57 -1.00 -22.25
C ILE A 140 0.26 -1.74 -21.91
N PRO A 141 0.30 -3.07 -21.72
CA PRO A 141 -0.86 -3.80 -21.22
C PRO A 141 -1.18 -3.38 -19.78
N ASP A 142 -2.46 -3.41 -19.44
CA ASP A 142 -2.90 -3.19 -18.05
C ASP A 142 -2.54 -4.43 -17.20
N PRO A 143 -1.59 -4.33 -16.26
CA PRO A 143 -1.17 -5.45 -15.43
C PRO A 143 -2.22 -5.83 -14.37
N TYR A 144 -3.27 -5.02 -14.22
CA TYR A 144 -4.33 -5.22 -13.23
C TYR A 144 -5.61 -5.78 -13.84
N LYS A 145 -5.72 -5.84 -15.18
CA LYS A 145 -6.94 -6.22 -15.90
C LYS A 145 -7.39 -7.65 -15.61
N ASN A 146 -6.46 -8.58 -15.30
CA ASN A 146 -6.75 -9.99 -15.07
C ASN A 146 -6.65 -10.42 -13.60
N LYS A 147 -6.56 -9.49 -12.66
CA LYS A 147 -6.44 -9.83 -11.22
C LYS A 147 -7.69 -10.47 -10.60
N ASN A 148 -8.80 -10.50 -11.34
CA ASN A 148 -10.04 -11.14 -10.88
C ASN A 148 -10.21 -12.59 -11.37
N GLU A 149 -9.34 -13.12 -12.25
CA GLU A 149 -9.53 -14.45 -12.82
C GLU A 149 -8.42 -15.45 -12.49
N ASP A 150 -7.18 -15.03 -12.23
CA ASP A 150 -6.11 -16.00 -11.92
C ASP A 150 -5.19 -15.47 -10.79
N ALA A 151 -5.05 -16.30 -9.76
CA ALA A 151 -4.08 -16.10 -8.70
C ALA A 151 -2.68 -15.89 -9.30
N MET A 152 -1.97 -14.88 -8.82
CA MET A 152 -0.61 -14.52 -9.20
C MET A 152 0.29 -15.75 -9.43
N VAL A 153 0.49 -16.12 -10.68
CA VAL A 153 1.58 -17.00 -11.07
C VAL A 153 2.83 -16.13 -11.14
N PHE A 154 3.62 -16.13 -10.10
CA PHE A 154 4.98 -15.62 -10.19
C PHE A 154 5.75 -16.52 -11.16
N PRO A 155 6.41 -15.98 -12.19
CA PRO A 155 7.29 -16.78 -13.02
C PRO A 155 8.40 -17.33 -12.11
N THR A 156 8.39 -18.63 -11.90
CA THR A 156 9.50 -19.37 -11.27
C THR A 156 10.74 -19.11 -12.11
N GLN A 157 11.71 -18.42 -11.54
CA GLN A 157 13.02 -18.23 -12.16
C GLN A 157 13.70 -19.61 -12.29
N LYS A 158 14.02 -20.00 -13.53
CA LYS A 158 15.00 -21.05 -13.82
C LYS A 158 16.39 -20.47 -13.82
#